data_24ed1e52587eea9442de4b6c0473243c
#
_entry.id   24ed1e52587eea9442de4b6c0473243c
#
_cell.length_a   1.000
_cell.length_b   1.000
_cell.length_c   1.000
_cell.angle_alpha   90.00
_cell.angle_beta   90.00
_cell.angle_gamma   90.00
#
_symmetry.space_group_name_H-M   'P 1'
#
loop_
_entity.id
_entity.type
_entity.pdbx_description
1 polymer ?
#
loop_
_entity_poly.entity_id
_entity_poly.type
_entity_poly.pdbx_seq_one_letter_code
_entity_poly.pdbx_strand_id
1 'polypeptide(L)'
;MNIAIIGCGLIGEKRAKALGDHKLLAVSDNNKKRAEVVGRINNQNAVVCDSWQDAVLNKDVDLVIVSTSNDSLTPVGLFALQNGKHVLIEKPGARSSTEIDGFYKLSLKSDKKVKVGFNLRYHPALAKAKEIFDSGEIGEPMFIRGRYGHGGRIGYDKEWRANPEISGGGELIDQGVHLIDLSRWFMGDFEKVEGFAQTYFWDMKVDDNGFISLRNKNNRAAWLQVSCTEWKNMFCLEIYCKYGKLQIDGLGGSYGVERLSFYKMLPEMGPPETTIWEYPGEDRSWKLEFNDFIKSIENNKKLNGDLNDAKEALKIVDKIYGRI
;
A
#
# COMPACT_ATOMS: atom_id res chain seq x y z
N MET A 1 -15.28 -14.48 9.64
CA MET A 1 -14.53 -13.86 10.74
C MET A 1 -15.28 -12.66 11.27
N ASN A 2 -15.09 -12.33 12.52
CA ASN A 2 -15.59 -11.14 13.18
C ASN A 2 -14.49 -10.07 13.21
N ILE A 3 -14.83 -8.85 12.83
CA ILE A 3 -13.86 -7.81 12.50
C ILE A 3 -14.09 -6.57 13.36
N ALA A 4 -13.02 -5.92 13.78
CA ALA A 4 -13.04 -4.56 14.27
C ALA A 4 -12.29 -3.63 13.29
N ILE A 5 -12.78 -2.40 13.10
CA ILE A 5 -12.11 -1.35 12.33
C ILE A 5 -11.76 -0.19 13.24
N ILE A 6 -10.48 0.15 13.28
CA ILE A 6 -9.92 1.28 14.02
C ILE A 6 -9.46 2.34 13.03
N GLY A 7 -10.06 3.53 13.12
CA GLY A 7 -9.93 4.59 12.12
C GLY A 7 -11.02 4.48 11.05
N CYS A 8 -12.03 5.31 11.15
CA CYS A 8 -13.24 5.33 10.31
C CYS A 8 -13.25 6.50 9.32
N GLY A 9 -12.07 6.89 8.84
CA GLY A 9 -11.92 7.85 7.75
C GLY A 9 -12.23 7.22 6.38
N LEU A 10 -11.82 7.90 5.30
CA LEU A 10 -12.04 7.43 3.92
C LEU A 10 -11.55 5.97 3.70
N ILE A 11 -10.39 5.62 4.28
CA ILE A 11 -9.84 4.27 4.12
C ILE A 11 -10.62 3.25 4.95
N GLY A 12 -11.00 3.59 6.20
CA GLY A 12 -11.86 2.72 7.01
C GLY A 12 -13.20 2.42 6.36
N GLU A 13 -13.78 3.42 5.68
CA GLU A 13 -15.01 3.22 4.88
C GLU A 13 -14.80 2.26 3.71
N LYS A 14 -13.69 2.40 2.95
CA LYS A 14 -13.35 1.46 1.87
C LYS A 14 -13.13 0.05 2.40
N ARG A 15 -12.44 -0.10 3.54
CA ARG A 15 -12.24 -1.39 4.20
C ARG A 15 -13.56 -2.03 4.64
N ALA A 16 -14.47 -1.26 5.23
CA ALA A 16 -15.78 -1.77 5.62
C ALA A 16 -16.61 -2.26 4.41
N LYS A 17 -16.55 -1.54 3.29
CA LYS A 17 -17.20 -1.96 2.04
C LYS A 17 -16.62 -3.25 1.45
N ALA A 18 -15.34 -3.53 1.73
CA ALA A 18 -14.62 -4.67 1.19
C ALA A 18 -14.79 -5.97 1.98
N LEU A 19 -15.45 -5.96 3.12
CA LEU A 19 -15.55 -7.11 4.05
C LEU A 19 -16.34 -8.32 3.49
N GLY A 20 -17.16 -8.13 2.45
CA GLY A 20 -18.02 -9.20 1.91
C GLY A 20 -18.98 -9.72 2.97
N ASP A 21 -19.00 -11.05 3.15
CA ASP A 21 -19.91 -11.73 4.08
C ASP A 21 -19.38 -11.78 5.54
N HIS A 22 -18.23 -11.15 5.81
CA HIS A 22 -17.66 -11.11 7.14
C HIS A 22 -18.35 -10.05 8.03
N LYS A 23 -18.41 -10.32 9.33
CA LYS A 23 -19.16 -9.49 10.27
C LYS A 23 -18.30 -8.37 10.84
N LEU A 24 -18.74 -7.12 10.68
CA LEU A 24 -18.19 -5.98 11.39
C LEU A 24 -18.83 -5.91 12.79
N LEU A 25 -18.06 -6.24 13.83
CA LEU A 25 -18.55 -6.26 15.22
C LEU A 25 -18.34 -4.94 15.93
N ALA A 26 -17.20 -4.30 15.72
CA ALA A 26 -16.82 -3.10 16.46
C ALA A 26 -16.12 -2.08 15.57
N VAL A 27 -16.30 -0.82 15.87
CA VAL A 27 -15.61 0.30 15.21
C VAL A 27 -15.19 1.33 16.24
N SER A 28 -14.05 1.98 16.02
CA SER A 28 -13.61 3.11 16.85
C SER A 28 -12.93 4.18 16.01
N ASP A 29 -13.22 5.43 16.27
CA ASP A 29 -12.62 6.63 15.68
C ASP A 29 -12.70 7.78 16.66
N ASN A 30 -11.75 8.70 16.65
CA ASN A 30 -11.80 9.93 17.45
C ASN A 30 -13.00 10.81 17.09
N ASN A 31 -13.55 10.64 15.88
CA ASN A 31 -14.81 11.24 15.44
C ASN A 31 -15.93 10.18 15.48
N LYS A 32 -16.73 10.21 16.54
CA LYS A 32 -17.84 9.27 16.77
C LYS A 32 -18.81 9.17 15.59
N LYS A 33 -19.09 10.29 14.91
CA LYS A 33 -20.00 10.29 13.74
C LYS A 33 -19.43 9.45 12.59
N ARG A 34 -18.10 9.48 12.36
CA ARG A 34 -17.45 8.62 11.35
C ARG A 34 -17.57 7.15 11.73
N ALA A 35 -17.35 6.81 13.00
CA ALA A 35 -17.52 5.45 13.50
C ALA A 35 -18.95 4.95 13.31
N GLU A 36 -19.96 5.77 13.62
CA GLU A 36 -21.38 5.44 13.40
C GLU A 36 -21.71 5.16 11.92
N VAL A 37 -21.17 5.98 11.01
CA VAL A 37 -21.34 5.77 9.56
C VAL A 37 -20.71 4.46 9.11
N VAL A 38 -19.46 4.23 9.47
CA VAL A 38 -18.74 3.01 9.09
C VAL A 38 -19.38 1.76 9.69
N GLY A 39 -19.83 1.83 10.94
CA GLY A 39 -20.50 0.72 11.63
C GLY A 39 -21.81 0.24 10.98
N ARG A 40 -22.40 1.07 10.10
CA ARG A 40 -23.67 0.76 9.38
C ARG A 40 -23.45 0.32 7.92
N ILE A 41 -22.23 0.33 7.42
CA ILE A 41 -21.93 -0.08 6.04
C ILE A 41 -22.35 -1.54 5.83
N ASN A 42 -22.88 -1.86 4.65
CA ASN A 42 -23.38 -3.18 4.26
C ASN A 42 -24.46 -3.73 5.21
N ASN A 43 -25.32 -2.85 5.75
CA ASN A 43 -26.38 -3.20 6.72
C ASN A 43 -25.85 -3.87 8.01
N GLN A 44 -24.59 -3.65 8.35
CA GLN A 44 -24.01 -4.06 9.62
C GLN A 44 -24.55 -3.18 10.77
N ASN A 45 -24.41 -3.66 11.98
CA ASN A 45 -24.76 -2.94 13.19
C ASN A 45 -23.64 -3.08 14.21
N ALA A 46 -22.47 -2.55 13.86
CA ALA A 46 -21.28 -2.65 14.68
C ALA A 46 -21.40 -1.78 15.94
N VAL A 47 -20.83 -2.25 17.03
CA VAL A 47 -20.71 -1.47 18.27
C VAL A 47 -19.70 -0.34 18.04
N VAL A 48 -20.15 0.89 18.30
CA VAL A 48 -19.23 2.05 18.33
C VAL A 48 -18.58 2.11 19.70
N CYS A 49 -17.30 1.80 19.76
CA CYS A 49 -16.50 1.80 20.98
C CYS A 49 -15.94 3.20 21.26
N ASP A 50 -15.95 3.62 22.52
CA ASP A 50 -15.42 4.91 22.96
C ASP A 50 -13.87 4.94 22.90
N SER A 51 -13.22 3.75 23.04
CA SER A 51 -11.80 3.60 22.84
C SER A 51 -11.48 2.52 21.81
N TRP A 52 -10.36 2.65 21.09
CA TRP A 52 -9.91 1.61 20.19
C TRP A 52 -9.46 0.34 20.94
N GLN A 53 -9.02 0.48 22.19
CA GLN A 53 -8.66 -0.65 23.07
C GLN A 53 -9.89 -1.53 23.33
N ASP A 54 -11.05 -0.95 23.61
CA ASP A 54 -12.27 -1.71 23.86
C ASP A 54 -12.68 -2.52 22.62
N ALA A 55 -12.54 -1.93 21.42
CA ALA A 55 -12.80 -2.65 20.18
C ALA A 55 -11.85 -3.83 19.97
N VAL A 56 -10.55 -3.67 20.28
CA VAL A 56 -9.53 -4.73 20.16
C VAL A 56 -9.73 -5.82 21.23
N LEU A 57 -10.05 -5.44 22.47
CA LEU A 57 -10.22 -6.36 23.60
C LEU A 57 -11.53 -7.15 23.53
N ASN A 58 -12.43 -6.82 22.61
CA ASN A 58 -13.62 -7.62 22.41
C ASN A 58 -13.24 -9.06 22.04
N LYS A 59 -13.66 -10.03 22.88
CA LYS A 59 -13.27 -11.44 22.77
C LYS A 59 -13.76 -12.11 21.49
N ASP A 60 -14.88 -11.61 20.96
CA ASP A 60 -15.49 -12.15 19.75
C ASP A 60 -14.85 -11.62 18.44
N VAL A 61 -13.94 -10.64 18.53
CA VAL A 61 -13.18 -10.13 17.38
C VAL A 61 -12.03 -11.08 17.06
N ASP A 62 -11.94 -11.50 15.80
CA ASP A 62 -10.86 -12.34 15.27
C ASP A 62 -9.76 -11.52 14.60
N LEU A 63 -10.15 -10.42 13.91
CA LEU A 63 -9.29 -9.61 13.06
C LEU A 63 -9.52 -8.12 13.31
N VAL A 64 -8.43 -7.38 13.42
CA VAL A 64 -8.46 -5.91 13.53
C VAL A 64 -7.90 -5.28 12.26
N ILE A 65 -8.69 -4.38 11.66
CA ILE A 65 -8.24 -3.52 10.56
C ILE A 65 -7.87 -2.16 11.13
N VAL A 66 -6.63 -1.74 10.90
CA VAL A 66 -6.09 -0.47 11.40
C VAL A 66 -5.92 0.49 10.24
N SER A 67 -6.76 1.53 10.18
CA SER A 67 -6.80 2.56 9.12
C SER A 67 -6.79 3.98 9.70
N THR A 68 -5.95 4.19 10.69
CA THR A 68 -5.69 5.45 11.38
C THR A 68 -4.67 6.32 10.63
N SER A 69 -4.29 7.47 11.22
CA SER A 69 -3.08 8.20 10.82
C SER A 69 -1.82 7.39 11.14
N ASN A 70 -0.69 7.73 10.49
CA ASN A 70 0.52 6.92 10.52
C ASN A 70 1.12 6.73 11.91
N ASP A 71 1.02 7.74 12.78
CA ASP A 71 1.49 7.71 14.18
C ASP A 71 0.79 6.66 15.04
N SER A 72 -0.44 6.31 14.69
CA SER A 72 -1.27 5.38 15.43
C SER A 72 -1.28 3.96 14.84
N LEU A 73 -0.75 3.77 13.62
CA LEU A 73 -0.76 2.46 12.93
C LEU A 73 -0.06 1.38 13.76
N THR A 74 1.24 1.56 14.03
CA THR A 74 2.04 0.57 14.77
C THR A 74 1.54 0.35 16.20
N PRO A 75 1.24 1.39 17.03
CA PRO A 75 0.73 1.16 18.38
C PRO A 75 -0.55 0.32 18.42
N VAL A 76 -1.52 0.62 17.58
CA VAL A 76 -2.78 -0.12 17.51
C VAL A 76 -2.58 -1.55 16.98
N GLY A 77 -1.82 -1.70 15.89
CA GLY A 77 -1.53 -3.01 15.30
C GLY A 77 -0.76 -3.94 16.24
N LEU A 78 0.25 -3.40 16.93
CA LEU A 78 1.03 -4.14 17.92
C LEU A 78 0.16 -4.61 19.08
N PHE A 79 -0.68 -3.74 19.63
CA PHE A 79 -1.60 -4.07 20.70
C PHE A 79 -2.62 -5.14 20.26
N ALA A 80 -3.14 -5.05 19.04
CA ALA A 80 -4.06 -6.06 18.50
C ALA A 80 -3.37 -7.43 18.41
N LEU A 81 -2.14 -7.50 17.90
CA LEU A 81 -1.36 -8.72 17.81
C LEU A 81 -1.05 -9.32 19.19
N GLN A 82 -0.68 -8.49 20.17
CA GLN A 82 -0.45 -8.90 21.56
C GLN A 82 -1.68 -9.51 22.21
N ASN A 83 -2.88 -9.08 21.78
CA ASN A 83 -4.15 -9.61 22.26
C ASN A 83 -4.71 -10.74 21.37
N GLY A 84 -3.85 -11.41 20.60
CA GLY A 84 -4.20 -12.61 19.84
C GLY A 84 -5.11 -12.37 18.64
N LYS A 85 -5.10 -11.16 18.05
CA LYS A 85 -5.87 -10.83 16.87
C LYS A 85 -5.02 -10.92 15.61
N HIS A 86 -5.61 -11.36 14.48
CA HIS A 86 -5.04 -11.10 13.17
C HIS A 86 -5.10 -9.58 12.90
N VAL A 87 -4.18 -9.06 12.09
CA VAL A 87 -4.12 -7.61 11.83
C VAL A 87 -3.99 -7.35 10.33
N LEU A 88 -4.85 -6.48 9.81
CA LEU A 88 -4.63 -5.78 8.55
C LEU A 88 -4.36 -4.32 8.88
N ILE A 89 -3.12 -3.90 8.66
CA ILE A 89 -2.69 -2.53 8.95
C ILE A 89 -2.49 -1.75 7.64
N GLU A 90 -2.97 -0.51 7.60
CA GLU A 90 -2.75 0.33 6.42
C GLU A 90 -1.27 0.66 6.21
N LYS A 91 -0.92 0.85 4.92
CA LYS A 91 0.41 1.36 4.57
C LYS A 91 0.58 2.80 5.13
N PRO A 92 1.77 3.22 5.44
CA PRO A 92 3.07 2.55 5.30
C PRO A 92 3.38 1.54 6.43
N GLY A 93 2.46 1.30 7.36
CA GLY A 93 2.60 0.45 8.53
C GLY A 93 3.19 1.17 9.75
N ALA A 94 4.06 2.15 9.54
CA ALA A 94 4.69 3.00 10.55
C ALA A 94 5.26 4.27 9.90
N ARG A 95 5.73 5.23 10.72
CA ARG A 95 6.41 6.46 10.26
C ARG A 95 7.89 6.25 9.90
N SER A 96 8.48 5.13 10.31
CA SER A 96 9.89 4.78 10.04
C SER A 96 10.12 3.28 10.16
N SER A 97 11.24 2.81 9.59
CA SER A 97 11.67 1.42 9.71
C SER A 97 12.02 1.02 11.14
N THR A 98 12.42 1.97 11.98
CA THR A 98 12.72 1.74 13.40
C THR A 98 11.43 1.55 14.20
N GLU A 99 10.39 2.35 13.92
CA GLU A 99 9.11 2.27 14.62
C GLU A 99 8.41 0.91 14.38
N ILE A 100 8.46 0.37 13.16
CA ILE A 100 7.82 -0.91 12.82
C ILE A 100 8.58 -2.14 13.36
N ASP A 101 9.84 -2.01 13.78
CA ASP A 101 10.74 -3.13 14.06
C ASP A 101 10.23 -4.01 15.23
N GLY A 102 9.71 -3.40 16.29
CA GLY A 102 9.12 -4.13 17.41
C GLY A 102 7.89 -4.95 17.03
N PHE A 103 7.04 -4.39 16.18
CA PHE A 103 5.86 -5.05 15.65
C PHE A 103 6.25 -6.22 14.72
N TYR A 104 7.21 -6.00 13.84
CA TYR A 104 7.76 -7.05 12.98
C TYR A 104 8.35 -8.21 13.81
N LYS A 105 9.18 -7.93 14.81
CA LYS A 105 9.76 -8.97 15.68
C LYS A 105 8.71 -9.78 16.43
N LEU A 106 7.63 -9.14 16.89
CA LEU A 106 6.52 -9.84 17.53
C LEU A 106 5.78 -10.74 16.54
N SER A 107 5.53 -10.25 15.31
CA SER A 107 4.81 -11.01 14.29
C SER A 107 5.50 -12.31 13.91
N LEU A 108 6.84 -12.37 13.97
CA LEU A 108 7.61 -13.59 13.71
C LEU A 108 7.41 -14.68 14.78
N LYS A 109 6.95 -14.30 15.98
CA LYS A 109 6.72 -15.20 17.11
C LYS A 109 5.25 -15.53 17.33
N SER A 110 4.36 -14.92 16.56
CA SER A 110 2.92 -15.06 16.69
C SER A 110 2.38 -16.09 15.70
N ASP A 111 1.33 -16.81 16.12
CA ASP A 111 0.50 -17.64 15.25
C ASP A 111 -0.50 -16.79 14.43
N LYS A 112 -0.67 -15.51 14.77
CA LYS A 112 -1.54 -14.59 14.09
C LYS A 112 -0.82 -13.91 12.92
N LYS A 113 -1.54 -13.69 11.84
CA LYS A 113 -1.01 -13.07 10.65
C LYS A 113 -1.20 -11.56 10.68
N VAL A 114 -0.17 -10.84 10.21
CA VAL A 114 -0.19 -9.37 10.06
C VAL A 114 0.08 -9.03 8.61
N LYS A 115 -0.92 -8.46 7.93
CA LYS A 115 -0.85 -7.98 6.55
C LYS A 115 -0.76 -6.46 6.52
N VAL A 116 0.08 -5.93 5.64
CA VAL A 116 0.12 -4.49 5.33
C VAL A 116 -0.69 -4.19 4.07
N GLY A 117 -1.43 -3.10 4.07
CA GLY A 117 -2.37 -2.69 3.03
C GLY A 117 -1.72 -2.21 1.73
N PHE A 118 -0.90 -3.05 1.10
CA PHE A 118 -0.35 -2.80 -0.23
C PHE A 118 -1.35 -3.21 -1.32
N ASN A 119 -2.51 -2.57 -1.32
CA ASN A 119 -3.62 -2.88 -2.21
C ASN A 119 -3.25 -2.77 -3.70
N LEU A 120 -2.24 -2.00 -4.07
CA LEU A 120 -1.82 -1.87 -5.48
C LEU A 120 -1.42 -3.21 -6.09
N ARG A 121 -0.86 -4.15 -5.32
CA ARG A 121 -0.54 -5.51 -5.78
C ARG A 121 -1.77 -6.29 -6.28
N TYR A 122 -2.99 -5.83 -5.94
CA TYR A 122 -4.28 -6.45 -6.27
C TYR A 122 -5.06 -5.73 -7.37
N HIS A 123 -4.50 -4.68 -7.95
CA HIS A 123 -5.04 -4.10 -9.17
C HIS A 123 -4.89 -5.09 -10.33
N PRO A 124 -5.94 -5.31 -11.14
CA PRO A 124 -5.94 -6.34 -12.18
C PRO A 124 -4.78 -6.23 -13.17
N ALA A 125 -4.43 -5.00 -13.59
CA ALA A 125 -3.31 -4.78 -14.49
C ALA A 125 -1.97 -5.16 -13.85
N LEU A 126 -1.77 -4.82 -12.56
CA LEU A 126 -0.56 -5.17 -11.81
C LEU A 126 -0.47 -6.67 -11.53
N ALA A 127 -1.59 -7.31 -11.17
CA ALA A 127 -1.65 -8.76 -10.98
C ALA A 127 -1.35 -9.52 -12.29
N LYS A 128 -1.93 -9.07 -13.42
CA LYS A 128 -1.65 -9.65 -14.74
C LYS A 128 -0.21 -9.41 -15.19
N ALA A 129 0.33 -8.22 -14.93
CA ALA A 129 1.74 -7.93 -15.21
C ALA A 129 2.68 -8.86 -14.40
N LYS A 130 2.34 -9.12 -13.13
CA LYS A 130 3.12 -10.06 -12.29
C LYS A 130 3.04 -11.49 -12.80
N GLU A 131 1.87 -11.94 -13.24
CA GLU A 131 1.70 -13.27 -13.87
C GLU A 131 2.62 -13.43 -15.09
N ILE A 132 2.63 -12.45 -16.02
CA ILE A 132 3.48 -12.47 -17.20
C ILE A 132 4.96 -12.41 -16.81
N PHE A 133 5.32 -11.57 -15.84
CA PHE A 133 6.69 -11.46 -15.34
C PHE A 133 7.18 -12.78 -14.73
N ASP A 134 6.37 -13.41 -13.89
CA ASP A 134 6.72 -14.68 -13.22
C ASP A 134 6.74 -15.89 -14.17
N SER A 135 6.07 -15.84 -15.31
CA SER A 135 6.18 -16.88 -16.35
C SER A 135 7.57 -16.96 -16.97
N GLY A 136 8.38 -15.90 -16.86
CA GLY A 136 9.68 -15.80 -17.50
C GLY A 136 9.62 -15.49 -19.01
N GLU A 137 8.45 -15.37 -19.60
CA GLU A 137 8.26 -15.14 -21.05
C GLU A 137 8.97 -13.89 -21.56
N ILE A 138 9.03 -12.83 -20.73
CA ILE A 138 9.67 -11.56 -21.10
C ILE A 138 11.17 -11.50 -20.77
N GLY A 139 11.73 -12.61 -20.29
CA GLY A 139 13.16 -12.73 -19.95
C GLY A 139 13.57 -11.98 -18.70
N GLU A 140 14.90 -11.86 -18.49
CA GLU A 140 15.46 -11.23 -17.29
C GLU A 140 15.07 -9.76 -17.15
N PRO A 141 14.66 -9.30 -15.94
CA PRO A 141 14.36 -7.90 -15.69
C PRO A 141 15.63 -7.04 -15.74
N MET A 142 15.51 -5.86 -16.35
CA MET A 142 16.57 -4.88 -16.47
C MET A 142 16.35 -3.68 -15.55
N PHE A 143 15.22 -2.98 -15.71
CA PHE A 143 14.89 -1.84 -14.87
C PHE A 143 13.39 -1.60 -14.83
N ILE A 144 12.99 -0.81 -13.79
CA ILE A 144 11.64 -0.26 -13.61
C ILE A 144 11.71 1.25 -13.71
N ARG A 145 10.68 1.86 -14.31
CA ARG A 145 10.42 3.28 -14.26
C ARG A 145 8.99 3.49 -13.76
N GLY A 146 8.81 4.34 -12.74
CA GLY A 146 7.50 4.53 -12.14
C GLY A 146 7.23 5.98 -11.76
N ARG A 147 5.97 6.40 -11.96
CA ARG A 147 5.45 7.68 -11.48
C ARG A 147 4.09 7.47 -10.84
N TYR A 148 3.89 8.07 -9.67
CA TYR A 148 2.63 8.01 -8.95
C TYR A 148 2.37 9.34 -8.27
N GLY A 149 1.22 9.95 -8.54
CA GLY A 149 0.92 11.24 -7.95
C GLY A 149 -0.51 11.70 -8.14
N HIS A 150 -0.78 12.83 -7.54
CA HIS A 150 -2.07 13.52 -7.59
C HIS A 150 -1.87 15.05 -7.54
N GLY A 151 -2.94 15.81 -7.73
CA GLY A 151 -2.87 17.28 -7.75
C GLY A 151 -2.98 17.93 -6.36
N GLY A 152 -3.13 17.14 -5.30
CA GLY A 152 -3.54 17.68 -4.00
C GLY A 152 -4.97 18.21 -4.03
N ARG A 153 -5.32 19.04 -3.06
CA ARG A 153 -6.60 19.75 -2.96
C ARG A 153 -6.47 20.96 -2.05
N ILE A 154 -7.41 21.89 -2.14
CA ILE A 154 -7.46 23.06 -1.24
C ILE A 154 -7.43 22.58 0.22
N GLY A 155 -6.49 23.10 1.02
CA GLY A 155 -6.29 22.73 2.43
C GLY A 155 -5.47 21.45 2.64
N TYR A 156 -4.85 20.87 1.60
CA TYR A 156 -3.97 19.71 1.72
C TYR A 156 -2.81 19.95 2.69
N ASP A 157 -2.24 21.16 2.66
CA ASP A 157 -1.21 21.67 3.54
C ASP A 157 -1.60 21.75 5.04
N LYS A 158 -2.91 21.65 5.34
CA LYS A 158 -3.46 21.67 6.70
C LYS A 158 -3.92 20.31 7.22
N GLU A 159 -3.83 19.29 6.40
CA GLU A 159 -4.18 17.92 6.79
C GLU A 159 -3.11 17.31 7.69
N TRP A 160 -3.46 16.20 8.39
CA TRP A 160 -2.52 15.46 9.21
C TRP A 160 -1.29 14.95 8.41
N ARG A 161 -1.45 14.78 7.10
CA ARG A 161 -0.36 14.38 6.18
C ARG A 161 0.74 15.43 6.06
N ALA A 162 0.38 16.70 6.24
CA ALA A 162 1.33 17.82 6.25
C ALA A 162 2.07 18.01 7.60
N ASN A 163 1.68 17.24 8.63
CA ASN A 163 2.33 17.27 9.93
C ASN A 163 3.35 16.11 10.03
N PRO A 164 4.69 16.40 10.05
CA PRO A 164 5.73 15.37 10.06
C PRO A 164 5.69 14.46 11.30
N GLU A 165 5.19 14.94 12.44
CA GLU A 165 5.08 14.14 13.67
C GLU A 165 3.99 13.06 13.55
N ILE A 166 2.93 13.32 12.77
CA ILE A 166 1.83 12.41 12.56
C ILE A 166 2.09 11.51 11.35
N SER A 167 2.49 12.13 10.24
CA SER A 167 2.66 11.43 8.95
C SER A 167 3.98 10.66 8.84
N GLY A 168 5.04 11.16 9.49
CA GLY A 168 6.40 10.66 9.32
C GLY A 168 7.09 11.16 8.05
N GLY A 169 6.46 12.04 7.26
CA GLY A 169 6.97 12.60 6.01
C GLY A 169 5.85 12.94 5.05
N GLY A 170 6.19 13.30 3.80
CA GLY A 170 5.24 13.71 2.78
C GLY A 170 4.94 12.63 1.75
N GLU A 171 5.01 12.99 0.46
CA GLU A 171 4.66 12.10 -0.64
C GLU A 171 5.60 10.90 -0.76
N LEU A 172 6.86 11.04 -0.36
CA LEU A 172 7.80 9.93 -0.38
C LEU A 172 7.34 8.78 0.51
N ILE A 173 6.87 9.04 1.72
CA ILE A 173 6.35 8.00 2.62
C ILE A 173 4.90 7.64 2.31
N ASP A 174 4.06 8.56 1.79
CA ASP A 174 2.64 8.27 1.51
C ASP A 174 2.47 7.49 0.20
N GLN A 175 2.97 7.99 -0.92
CA GLN A 175 2.85 7.34 -2.24
C GLN A 175 4.11 6.57 -2.64
N GLY A 176 5.30 7.05 -2.21
CA GLY A 176 6.56 6.41 -2.58
C GLY A 176 6.68 4.98 -2.08
N VAL A 177 6.15 4.67 -0.90
CA VAL A 177 6.15 3.28 -0.39
C VAL A 177 5.43 2.30 -1.33
N HIS A 178 4.41 2.73 -2.07
CA HIS A 178 3.74 1.88 -3.05
C HIS A 178 4.64 1.57 -4.26
N LEU A 179 5.32 2.56 -4.82
CA LEU A 179 6.25 2.33 -5.95
C LEU A 179 7.48 1.52 -5.52
N ILE A 180 7.99 1.78 -4.32
CA ILE A 180 9.09 1.01 -3.72
C ILE A 180 8.65 -0.44 -3.50
N ASP A 181 7.48 -0.66 -2.91
CA ASP A 181 6.91 -1.97 -2.69
C ASP A 181 6.71 -2.75 -3.99
N LEU A 182 6.10 -2.14 -5.01
CA LEU A 182 5.95 -2.75 -6.34
C LEU A 182 7.29 -3.07 -6.97
N SER A 183 8.28 -2.17 -6.89
CA SER A 183 9.61 -2.42 -7.43
C SER A 183 10.29 -3.61 -6.76
N ARG A 184 10.17 -3.74 -5.43
CA ARG A 184 10.65 -4.90 -4.67
C ARG A 184 9.87 -6.18 -5.01
N TRP A 185 8.57 -6.08 -5.24
CA TRP A 185 7.72 -7.22 -5.60
C TRP A 185 8.11 -7.84 -6.94
N PHE A 186 8.58 -7.03 -7.91
CA PHE A 186 9.08 -7.51 -9.20
C PHE A 186 10.58 -7.90 -9.17
N MET A 187 11.43 -7.14 -8.50
CA MET A 187 12.89 -7.26 -8.66
C MET A 187 13.65 -7.71 -7.40
N GLY A 188 12.94 -7.88 -6.27
CA GLY A 188 13.59 -8.16 -4.98
C GLY A 188 14.17 -6.90 -4.33
N ASP A 189 15.02 -7.10 -3.31
CA ASP A 189 15.57 -6.02 -2.49
C ASP A 189 16.63 -5.19 -3.23
N PHE A 190 16.77 -3.93 -2.81
CA PHE A 190 17.72 -2.96 -3.35
C PHE A 190 18.73 -2.56 -2.29
N GLU A 191 20.04 -2.62 -2.63
CA GLU A 191 21.14 -2.28 -1.72
C GLU A 191 21.57 -0.81 -1.84
N LYS A 192 21.60 -0.28 -3.08
CA LYS A 192 21.96 1.11 -3.34
C LYS A 192 20.69 1.94 -3.45
N VAL A 193 20.62 2.96 -2.61
CA VAL A 193 19.49 3.88 -2.51
C VAL A 193 20.04 5.29 -2.63
N GLU A 194 19.59 6.01 -3.63
CA GLU A 194 19.88 7.42 -3.88
C GLU A 194 18.59 8.16 -4.16
N GLY A 195 18.52 9.43 -3.85
CA GLY A 195 17.32 10.22 -4.10
C GLY A 195 17.23 11.43 -3.19
N PHE A 196 16.16 12.17 -3.36
CA PHE A 196 15.83 13.30 -2.50
C PHE A 196 14.31 13.51 -2.48
N ALA A 197 13.84 14.15 -1.41
CA ALA A 197 12.47 14.61 -1.26
C ALA A 197 12.48 16.10 -0.99
N GLN A 198 11.59 16.85 -1.63
CA GLN A 198 11.58 18.30 -1.61
C GLN A 198 10.16 18.84 -1.63
N THR A 199 9.96 20.00 -1.03
CA THR A 199 8.71 20.77 -1.12
C THR A 199 8.88 21.89 -2.15
N TYR A 200 8.06 21.89 -3.19
CA TYR A 200 8.12 22.88 -4.28
C TYR A 200 6.95 23.83 -4.30
N PHE A 201 5.78 23.37 -3.93
CA PHE A 201 4.54 24.12 -4.13
C PHE A 201 3.73 24.32 -2.84
N TRP A 202 3.49 23.27 -2.05
CA TRP A 202 2.62 23.35 -0.88
C TRP A 202 3.34 24.01 0.31
N ASP A 203 2.61 24.87 1.05
CA ASP A 203 3.15 25.47 2.29
C ASP A 203 3.05 24.47 3.45
N MET A 204 3.93 23.45 3.43
CA MET A 204 3.97 22.41 4.45
C MET A 204 5.40 22.01 4.79
N LYS A 205 5.58 21.38 5.96
CA LYS A 205 6.89 20.97 6.48
C LYS A 205 7.40 19.63 5.96
N VAL A 206 6.63 18.97 5.11
CA VAL A 206 6.93 17.66 4.52
C VAL A 206 7.03 17.80 3.00
N ASP A 207 7.67 16.84 2.36
CA ASP A 207 7.88 16.84 0.92
C ASP A 207 6.56 16.70 0.14
N ASP A 208 6.45 17.44 -0.95
CA ASP A 208 5.38 17.29 -1.94
C ASP A 208 5.83 16.55 -3.20
N ASN A 209 7.13 16.28 -3.32
CA ASN A 209 7.75 15.48 -4.36
C ASN A 209 8.90 14.63 -3.81
N GLY A 210 9.01 13.39 -4.32
CA GLY A 210 10.10 12.48 -4.05
C GLY A 210 10.67 11.87 -5.32
N PHE A 211 12.01 11.83 -5.43
CA PHE A 211 12.76 11.28 -6.56
C PHE A 211 13.67 10.17 -6.04
N ILE A 212 13.58 8.97 -6.61
CA ILE A 212 14.15 7.76 -6.06
C ILE A 212 14.92 7.01 -7.15
N SER A 213 16.17 6.67 -6.86
CA SER A 213 17.01 5.81 -7.68
C SER A 213 17.48 4.61 -6.86
N LEU A 214 17.11 3.42 -7.28
CA LEU A 214 17.43 2.18 -6.58
C LEU A 214 18.25 1.25 -7.48
N ARG A 215 19.21 0.50 -6.91
CA ARG A 215 19.91 -0.60 -7.61
C ARG A 215 20.07 -1.80 -6.68
N ASN A 216 19.88 -2.98 -7.25
CA ASN A 216 20.13 -4.23 -6.54
C ASN A 216 21.49 -4.83 -6.89
N LYS A 217 21.87 -5.92 -6.20
CA LYS A 217 23.15 -6.62 -6.41
C LYS A 217 23.35 -7.14 -7.84
N ASN A 218 22.27 -7.38 -8.59
CA ASN A 218 22.30 -7.81 -9.98
C ASN A 218 22.35 -6.63 -10.96
N ASN A 219 22.62 -5.43 -10.47
CA ASN A 219 22.67 -4.17 -11.23
C ASN A 219 21.35 -3.78 -11.91
N ARG A 220 20.22 -4.36 -11.47
CA ARG A 220 18.88 -3.95 -11.90
C ARG A 220 18.50 -2.67 -11.19
N ALA A 221 17.82 -1.76 -11.89
CA ALA A 221 17.52 -0.44 -11.37
C ALA A 221 16.01 -0.16 -11.25
N ALA A 222 15.63 0.73 -10.34
CA ALA A 222 14.32 1.36 -10.35
C ALA A 222 14.50 2.89 -10.29
N TRP A 223 13.80 3.59 -11.18
CA TRP A 223 13.75 5.04 -11.23
C TRP A 223 12.31 5.49 -11.00
N LEU A 224 12.05 6.11 -9.85
CA LEU A 224 10.71 6.37 -9.37
C LEU A 224 10.53 7.84 -9.00
N GLN A 225 9.34 8.38 -9.24
CA GLN A 225 8.96 9.73 -8.83
C GLN A 225 7.55 9.72 -8.25
N VAL A 226 7.36 10.41 -7.14
CA VAL A 226 6.07 10.61 -6.49
C VAL A 226 5.80 12.07 -6.25
N SER A 227 4.52 12.48 -6.31
CA SER A 227 4.17 13.89 -6.29
C SER A 227 2.72 14.13 -5.86
N CYS A 228 2.48 15.19 -5.09
CA CYS A 228 1.14 15.82 -4.97
C CYS A 228 1.05 17.18 -5.70
N THR A 229 1.87 17.35 -6.74
CA THR A 229 1.85 18.52 -7.63
C THR A 229 1.66 18.15 -9.11
N GLU A 230 1.06 17.00 -9.40
CA GLU A 230 0.79 16.52 -10.77
C GLU A 230 -0.40 17.24 -11.43
N TRP A 231 -1.13 18.10 -10.70
CA TRP A 231 -2.36 18.81 -11.15
C TRP A 231 -3.48 17.87 -11.64
N LYS A 232 -3.19 16.60 -11.73
CA LYS A 232 -4.05 15.52 -12.17
C LYS A 232 -3.59 14.21 -11.51
N ASN A 233 -4.53 13.34 -11.14
CA ASN A 233 -4.16 12.02 -10.68
C ASN A 233 -3.53 11.22 -11.81
N MET A 234 -2.39 10.60 -11.54
CA MET A 234 -1.65 9.80 -12.51
C MET A 234 -0.96 8.61 -11.86
N PHE A 235 -0.91 7.51 -12.57
CA PHE A 235 -0.10 6.34 -12.25
C PHE A 235 0.47 5.77 -13.53
N CYS A 236 1.76 5.50 -13.53
CA CYS A 236 2.44 4.79 -14.60
C CYS A 236 3.56 3.95 -13.99
N LEU A 237 3.59 2.66 -14.32
CA LEU A 237 4.68 1.75 -13.97
C LEU A 237 5.11 0.97 -15.20
N GLU A 238 6.38 1.06 -15.55
CA GLU A 238 6.97 0.38 -16.69
C GLU A 238 8.04 -0.59 -16.21
N ILE A 239 7.94 -1.85 -16.62
CA ILE A 239 8.86 -2.92 -16.26
C ILE A 239 9.53 -3.39 -17.55
N TYR A 240 10.82 -3.12 -17.65
CA TYR A 240 11.63 -3.46 -18.82
C TYR A 240 12.39 -4.74 -18.56
N CYS A 241 12.20 -5.71 -19.45
CA CYS A 241 12.88 -7.00 -19.44
C CYS A 241 13.57 -7.23 -20.78
N LYS A 242 14.42 -8.28 -20.86
CA LYS A 242 15.27 -8.54 -22.02
C LYS A 242 14.50 -8.75 -23.33
N TYR A 243 13.28 -9.34 -23.23
CA TYR A 243 12.48 -9.70 -24.39
C TYR A 243 11.12 -9.01 -24.45
N GLY A 244 10.91 -7.98 -23.64
CA GLY A 244 9.66 -7.22 -23.64
C GLY A 244 9.57 -6.18 -22.56
N LYS A 245 8.47 -5.44 -22.61
CA LYS A 245 8.10 -4.41 -21.62
C LYS A 245 6.66 -4.60 -21.19
N LEU A 246 6.41 -4.45 -19.91
CA LEU A 246 5.07 -4.31 -19.34
C LEU A 246 4.89 -2.85 -18.93
N GLN A 247 3.80 -2.24 -19.33
CA GLN A 247 3.44 -0.88 -18.94
C GLN A 247 2.05 -0.86 -18.37
N ILE A 248 1.95 -0.38 -17.14
CA ILE A 248 0.68 -0.20 -16.43
C ILE A 248 0.39 1.29 -16.36
N ASP A 249 -0.75 1.73 -16.86
CA ASP A 249 -1.25 3.09 -16.80
C ASP A 249 -2.61 3.14 -16.12
N GLY A 250 -2.80 4.14 -15.24
CA GLY A 250 -4.05 4.32 -14.51
C GLY A 250 -4.28 3.28 -13.40
N LEU A 251 -5.23 3.59 -12.51
CA LEU A 251 -5.67 2.73 -11.40
C LEU A 251 -7.20 2.76 -11.25
N GLY A 252 -7.91 3.11 -12.31
CA GLY A 252 -9.35 3.32 -12.24
C GLY A 252 -9.74 4.68 -11.64
N GLY A 253 -11.02 5.00 -11.67
CA GLY A 253 -11.56 6.24 -11.13
C GLY A 253 -10.87 7.49 -11.67
N SER A 254 -10.44 8.36 -10.75
CA SER A 254 -9.76 9.62 -11.11
C SER A 254 -8.35 9.45 -11.67
N TYR A 255 -7.77 8.25 -11.57
CA TYR A 255 -6.47 7.91 -12.19
C TYR A 255 -6.58 7.47 -13.66
N GLY A 256 -7.78 7.43 -14.20
CA GLY A 256 -8.06 6.96 -15.57
C GLY A 256 -8.24 5.44 -15.65
N VAL A 257 -8.63 4.96 -16.82
CA VAL A 257 -8.82 3.53 -17.06
C VAL A 257 -7.54 2.78 -16.76
N GLU A 258 -7.66 1.75 -15.92
CA GLU A 258 -6.54 0.88 -15.61
C GLU A 258 -6.24 0.00 -16.84
N ARG A 259 -4.97 0.04 -17.28
CA ARG A 259 -4.52 -0.63 -18.51
C ARG A 259 -3.18 -1.29 -18.30
N LEU A 260 -3.03 -2.50 -18.83
CA LEU A 260 -1.75 -3.15 -19.04
C LEU A 260 -1.46 -3.23 -20.54
N SER A 261 -0.31 -2.70 -20.96
CA SER A 261 0.24 -2.88 -22.31
C SER A 261 1.47 -3.80 -22.20
N PHE A 262 1.41 -4.92 -22.90
CA PHE A 262 2.53 -5.85 -23.06
C PHE A 262 3.15 -5.67 -24.43
N TYR A 263 4.42 -5.31 -24.47
CA TYR A 263 5.22 -5.17 -25.68
C TYR A 263 6.21 -6.32 -25.75
N LYS A 264 5.95 -7.30 -26.60
CA LYS A 264 6.82 -8.46 -26.83
C LYS A 264 7.79 -8.16 -27.96
N MET A 265 9.08 -8.22 -27.66
CA MET A 265 10.11 -8.01 -28.68
C MET A 265 10.14 -9.17 -29.66
N LEU A 266 10.29 -8.85 -30.94
CA LEU A 266 10.48 -9.83 -32.00
C LEU A 266 11.99 -10.08 -32.25
N PRO A 267 12.40 -11.29 -32.66
CA PRO A 267 13.80 -11.57 -32.94
C PRO A 267 14.45 -10.64 -33.98
N GLU A 268 13.65 -10.17 -34.93
CA GLU A 268 14.06 -9.24 -36.00
C GLU A 268 14.17 -7.78 -35.53
N MET A 269 13.86 -7.48 -34.28
CA MET A 269 13.95 -6.12 -33.69
C MET A 269 13.06 -5.06 -34.34
N GLY A 270 11.98 -5.45 -34.96
CA GLY A 270 10.97 -4.55 -35.52
C GLY A 270 10.07 -3.95 -34.44
N PRO A 271 8.94 -3.30 -34.83
CA PRO A 271 7.92 -2.90 -33.87
C PRO A 271 7.46 -4.11 -33.03
N PRO A 272 7.35 -3.96 -31.71
CA PRO A 272 6.97 -5.09 -30.84
C PRO A 272 5.54 -5.53 -31.12
N GLU A 273 5.29 -6.83 -30.99
CA GLU A 273 3.94 -7.35 -30.87
C GLU A 273 3.32 -6.75 -29.59
N THR A 274 2.15 -6.13 -29.73
CA THR A 274 1.53 -5.40 -28.62
C THR A 274 0.17 -5.97 -28.25
N THR A 275 0.02 -6.38 -26.98
CA THR A 275 -1.24 -6.82 -26.40
C THR A 275 -1.66 -5.84 -25.32
N ILE A 276 -2.93 -5.41 -25.34
CA ILE A 276 -3.45 -4.45 -24.37
C ILE A 276 -4.65 -5.08 -23.65
N TRP A 277 -4.63 -5.01 -22.32
CA TRP A 277 -5.77 -5.32 -21.45
C TRP A 277 -6.23 -4.04 -20.77
N GLU A 278 -7.51 -3.77 -20.84
CA GLU A 278 -8.15 -2.67 -20.13
C GLU A 278 -9.11 -3.22 -19.07
N TYR A 279 -9.11 -2.56 -17.92
CA TYR A 279 -9.95 -2.94 -16.78
C TYR A 279 -10.84 -1.74 -16.42
N PRO A 280 -11.90 -1.49 -17.24
CA PRO A 280 -12.88 -0.47 -16.91
C PRO A 280 -13.72 -0.92 -15.71
N GLY A 281 -14.08 0.00 -14.85
CA GLY A 281 -14.94 -0.28 -13.71
C GLY A 281 -14.43 0.25 -12.40
N GLU A 282 -15.01 -0.26 -11.31
CA GLU A 282 -14.67 0.14 -9.97
C GLU A 282 -13.36 -0.50 -9.49
N ASP A 283 -12.66 0.21 -8.59
CA ASP A 283 -11.49 -0.31 -7.91
C ASP A 283 -11.87 -1.49 -7.00
N ARG A 284 -11.49 -2.70 -7.43
CA ARG A 284 -11.74 -3.95 -6.72
C ARG A 284 -10.55 -4.40 -5.87
N SER A 285 -9.45 -3.66 -5.88
CA SER A 285 -8.20 -4.04 -5.21
C SER A 285 -8.38 -4.29 -3.70
N TRP A 286 -9.18 -3.46 -3.04
CA TRP A 286 -9.49 -3.56 -1.60
C TRP A 286 -10.18 -4.88 -1.24
N LYS A 287 -11.17 -5.29 -2.05
CA LYS A 287 -11.89 -6.56 -1.87
C LYS A 287 -11.01 -7.76 -2.17
N LEU A 288 -10.22 -7.68 -3.25
CA LEU A 288 -9.30 -8.75 -3.65
C LEU A 288 -8.21 -8.95 -2.61
N GLU A 289 -7.63 -7.85 -2.11
CA GLU A 289 -6.65 -7.90 -1.04
C GLU A 289 -7.20 -8.50 0.25
N PHE A 290 -8.39 -8.08 0.66
CA PHE A 290 -9.03 -8.60 1.85
C PHE A 290 -9.33 -10.10 1.72
N ASN A 291 -9.88 -10.53 0.60
CA ASN A 291 -10.17 -11.95 0.33
C ASN A 291 -8.90 -12.82 0.32
N ASP A 292 -7.79 -12.32 -0.25
CA ASP A 292 -6.50 -13.01 -0.22
C ASP A 292 -5.97 -13.13 1.22
N PHE A 293 -6.14 -12.09 2.02
CA PHE A 293 -5.74 -12.12 3.43
C PHE A 293 -6.54 -13.18 4.22
N ILE A 294 -7.86 -13.22 4.07
CA ILE A 294 -8.70 -14.23 4.70
C ILE A 294 -8.26 -15.65 4.29
N LYS A 295 -8.09 -15.89 2.98
CA LYS A 295 -7.60 -17.19 2.48
C LYS A 295 -6.22 -17.56 3.02
N SER A 296 -5.35 -16.56 3.23
CA SER A 296 -4.03 -16.79 3.80
C SER A 296 -4.09 -17.16 5.28
N ILE A 297 -5.07 -16.63 6.02
CA ILE A 297 -5.34 -17.04 7.40
C ILE A 297 -5.87 -18.49 7.45
N GLU A 298 -6.93 -18.76 6.70
CA GLU A 298 -7.62 -20.06 6.69
C GLU A 298 -6.71 -21.22 6.25
N ASN A 299 -5.86 -20.98 5.24
CA ASN A 299 -5.00 -22.01 4.66
C ASN A 299 -3.55 -21.94 5.15
N ASN A 300 -3.24 -21.09 6.11
CA ASN A 300 -1.90 -20.82 6.64
C ASN A 300 -0.86 -20.53 5.54
N LYS A 301 -1.24 -19.79 4.49
CA LYS A 301 -0.35 -19.44 3.39
C LYS A 301 0.50 -18.21 3.72
N LYS A 302 1.61 -18.05 3.00
CA LYS A 302 2.43 -16.83 3.02
C LYS A 302 1.59 -15.64 2.57
N LEU A 303 1.81 -14.49 3.21
CA LEU A 303 1.14 -13.24 2.85
C LEU A 303 1.77 -12.59 1.61
N ASN A 304 0.93 -11.98 0.80
CA ASN A 304 1.35 -11.09 -0.27
C ASN A 304 1.26 -9.63 0.25
N GLY A 305 2.36 -9.11 0.77
CA GLY A 305 2.45 -7.84 1.48
C GLY A 305 2.37 -8.00 3.00
N ASP A 306 3.51 -8.18 3.65
CA ASP A 306 3.64 -8.36 5.10
C ASP A 306 4.44 -7.22 5.75
N LEU A 307 4.69 -7.34 7.07
CA LEU A 307 5.48 -6.36 7.82
C LEU A 307 6.94 -6.27 7.36
N ASN A 308 7.50 -7.34 6.78
CA ASN A 308 8.83 -7.28 6.21
C ASN A 308 8.86 -6.40 4.95
N ASP A 309 7.86 -6.54 4.09
CA ASP A 309 7.74 -5.69 2.90
C ASP A 309 7.64 -4.21 3.28
N ALA A 310 6.83 -3.87 4.29
CA ALA A 310 6.71 -2.51 4.80
C ALA A 310 8.01 -2.01 5.43
N LYS A 311 8.66 -2.81 6.25
CA LYS A 311 9.93 -2.46 6.89
C LYS A 311 11.02 -2.17 5.87
N GLU A 312 11.18 -3.02 4.86
CA GLU A 312 12.18 -2.82 3.80
C GLU A 312 11.86 -1.59 2.93
N ALA A 313 10.57 -1.34 2.64
CA ALA A 313 10.18 -0.10 1.96
C ALA A 313 10.49 1.14 2.81
N LEU A 314 10.18 1.11 4.11
CA LEU A 314 10.48 2.21 5.03
C LEU A 314 12.00 2.44 5.21
N LYS A 315 12.85 1.41 5.17
CA LYS A 315 14.31 1.59 5.17
C LYS A 315 14.79 2.42 3.97
N ILE A 316 14.19 2.21 2.80
CA ILE A 316 14.51 3.01 1.60
C ILE A 316 14.08 4.46 1.83
N VAL A 317 12.88 4.68 2.34
CA VAL A 317 12.38 6.02 2.70
C VAL A 317 13.29 6.70 3.72
N ASP A 318 13.67 5.99 4.79
CA ASP A 318 14.53 6.52 5.84
C ASP A 318 15.92 6.91 5.32
N LYS A 319 16.52 6.14 4.40
CA LYS A 319 17.77 6.49 3.73
C LYS A 319 17.65 7.79 2.92
N ILE A 320 16.58 7.96 2.16
CA ILE A 320 16.37 9.18 1.36
C ILE A 320 16.12 10.39 2.26
N TYR A 321 15.45 10.23 3.40
CA TYR A 321 15.28 11.28 4.39
C TYR A 321 16.55 11.52 5.26
N GLY A 322 17.62 10.72 5.11
CA GLY A 322 18.84 10.83 5.90
C GLY A 322 18.66 10.44 7.37
N ARG A 323 17.75 9.51 7.67
CA ARG A 323 17.48 9.02 9.04
C ARG A 323 18.33 7.81 9.42
N ILE A 324 18.87 7.10 8.45
CA ILE A 324 19.79 5.95 8.59
C ILE A 324 20.87 5.97 7.51
#